data_647217960236cbbc66f586b144ee161a
#
_entry.id   647217960236cbbc66f586b144ee161a
#
_cell.length_a   1.000
_cell.length_b   1.000
_cell.length_c   1.000
_cell.angle_alpha   90.00
_cell.angle_beta   90.00
_cell.angle_gamma   90.00
#
_symmetry.space_group_name_H-M   'P 1'
#
loop_
_entity.id
_entity.type
_entity.pdbx_description
1 polymer ?
#
loop_
_entity_poly.entity_id
_entity_poly.type
_entity_poly.pdbx_seq_one_letter_code
_entity_poly.pdbx_strand_id
1 'polypeptide(L)'
;MNTTFNPALSQVAAKNIESAAVKPKENNHIEHKQMTEAYSSNYSSTARSMALAGINIAKPTEKTDNVNYTEGINCKVVKETTADETNTWWKEEMGYDNPPYLPKTKVQHIELEEDTKFVRVYDGVNSGMYGGWVMKASDVEGLTPKEIQDKFALPQTPCKMCDVTLQKGTQMRAGLCNQLEGWGNGGGVQFDLMGQRVGDFGNERPIPDI
;
A
#
# COMPACT_ATOMS: atom_id res chain seq x y z
N MET A 1 46.24 47.75 -1.43
CA MET A 1 46.40 46.31 -1.54
C MET A 1 45.10 45.75 -2.18
N ASN A 2 45.21 45.43 -3.46
CA ASN A 2 44.09 44.93 -4.25
C ASN A 2 44.04 43.40 -4.12
N THR A 3 42.97 42.85 -3.54
CA THR A 3 42.67 41.41 -3.56
C THR A 3 41.79 41.15 -4.77
N THR A 4 42.33 40.55 -5.78
CA THR A 4 41.67 40.08 -6.99
C THR A 4 40.83 38.85 -6.64
N PHE A 5 39.51 38.95 -6.89
CA PHE A 5 38.55 37.87 -6.78
C PHE A 5 38.73 36.92 -7.98
N ASN A 6 38.96 35.62 -7.71
CA ASN A 6 39.14 34.62 -8.74
C ASN A 6 37.80 33.88 -9.00
N PRO A 7 37.16 34.03 -10.18
CA PRO A 7 35.87 33.46 -10.46
C PRO A 7 35.87 31.95 -10.81
N ALA A 8 37.02 31.29 -10.78
CA ALA A 8 37.15 29.89 -11.21
C ALA A 8 36.71 28.84 -10.14
N LEU A 9 36.51 29.24 -8.88
CA LEU A 9 36.11 28.32 -7.80
C LEU A 9 34.59 28.20 -7.60
N SER A 10 33.81 29.04 -8.26
CA SER A 10 32.35 29.05 -8.16
C SER A 10 31.65 28.05 -9.11
N GLN A 11 32.34 27.55 -10.14
CA GLN A 11 31.74 26.64 -11.12
C GLN A 11 31.91 25.15 -10.80
N VAL A 12 32.75 24.79 -9.85
CA VAL A 12 32.96 23.38 -9.47
C VAL A 12 31.93 22.90 -8.45
N ALA A 13 31.35 23.80 -7.65
CA ALA A 13 30.33 23.45 -6.67
C ALA A 13 28.93 23.23 -7.27
N ALA A 14 28.62 23.79 -8.43
CA ALA A 14 27.34 23.68 -9.09
C ALA A 14 27.14 22.38 -9.91
N LYS A 15 28.22 21.69 -10.29
CA LYS A 15 28.15 20.45 -11.09
C LYS A 15 27.98 19.17 -10.28
N ASN A 16 28.20 19.21 -8.98
CA ASN A 16 28.07 18.01 -8.13
C ASN A 16 26.70 17.82 -7.47
N ILE A 17 25.75 18.73 -7.69
CA ILE A 17 24.38 18.62 -7.13
C ILE A 17 23.40 18.01 -8.14
N GLU A 18 23.74 17.97 -9.43
CA GLU A 18 22.84 17.51 -10.48
C GLU A 18 22.91 16.00 -10.79
N SER A 19 23.87 15.27 -10.20
CA SER A 19 24.04 13.84 -10.45
C SER A 19 23.44 12.91 -9.36
N ALA A 20 22.84 13.48 -8.29
CA ALA A 20 22.25 12.69 -7.20
C ALA A 20 20.71 12.52 -7.29
N ALA A 21 20.07 13.05 -8.33
CA ALA A 21 18.62 13.03 -8.48
C ALA A 21 18.16 12.21 -9.70
N VAL A 22 18.62 10.96 -9.84
CA VAL A 22 18.03 10.07 -10.86
C VAL A 22 18.08 8.61 -10.43
N LYS A 23 16.88 8.04 -10.27
CA LYS A 23 16.42 6.66 -10.38
C LYS A 23 16.29 5.81 -9.12
N PRO A 24 15.04 5.69 -8.64
CA PRO A 24 14.57 4.42 -8.13
C PRO A 24 13.23 3.96 -8.73
N LYS A 25 12.85 4.38 -9.95
CA LYS A 25 11.58 3.92 -10.55
C LYS A 25 11.66 2.52 -11.18
N GLU A 26 12.83 2.08 -11.63
CA GLU A 26 12.95 0.79 -12.33
C GLU A 26 13.05 -0.43 -11.41
N ASN A 27 13.74 -0.34 -10.28
CA ASN A 27 13.96 -1.52 -9.44
C ASN A 27 12.70 -1.99 -8.70
N ASN A 28 11.88 -1.08 -8.17
CA ASN A 28 10.66 -1.48 -7.47
C ASN A 28 9.59 -2.08 -8.40
N HIS A 29 9.57 -1.66 -9.66
CA HIS A 29 8.63 -2.21 -10.65
C HIS A 29 9.03 -3.63 -11.08
N ILE A 30 10.35 -3.89 -11.22
CA ILE A 30 10.88 -5.20 -11.60
C ILE A 30 10.72 -6.21 -10.46
N GLU A 31 11.00 -5.82 -9.21
CA GLU A 31 10.82 -6.69 -8.04
C GLU A 31 9.35 -7.04 -7.81
N HIS A 32 8.44 -6.07 -7.94
CA HIS A 32 7.01 -6.32 -7.84
C HIS A 32 6.51 -7.23 -8.96
N LYS A 33 6.97 -7.02 -10.19
CA LYS A 33 6.58 -7.84 -11.34
C LYS A 33 7.06 -9.28 -11.19
N GLN A 34 8.29 -9.50 -10.71
CA GLN A 34 8.82 -10.84 -10.47
C GLN A 34 8.10 -11.58 -9.33
N MET A 35 7.71 -10.87 -8.26
CA MET A 35 6.89 -11.45 -7.21
C MET A 35 5.50 -11.84 -7.72
N THR A 36 4.86 -11.00 -8.50
CA THR A 36 3.52 -11.22 -9.05
C THR A 36 3.51 -12.41 -10.01
N GLU A 37 4.54 -12.55 -10.86
CA GLU A 37 4.66 -13.67 -11.79
C GLU A 37 4.87 -15.02 -11.07
N ALA A 38 5.63 -15.06 -9.98
CA ALA A 38 5.84 -16.27 -9.19
C ALA A 38 4.55 -16.75 -8.49
N TYR A 39 3.66 -15.84 -8.08
CA TYR A 39 2.38 -16.17 -7.45
C TYR A 39 1.29 -16.53 -8.46
N SER A 40 1.24 -15.85 -9.60
CA SER A 40 0.26 -16.08 -10.66
C SER A 40 0.34 -17.50 -11.27
N SER A 41 1.54 -18.05 -11.39
CA SER A 41 1.75 -19.41 -11.94
C SER A 41 1.24 -20.53 -11.00
N ASN A 42 1.28 -20.32 -9.68
CA ASN A 42 0.77 -21.27 -8.69
C ASN A 42 -0.76 -21.17 -8.50
N TYR A 43 -1.34 -19.97 -8.69
CA TYR A 43 -2.77 -19.74 -8.55
C TYR A 43 -3.61 -20.54 -9.55
N SER A 44 -3.17 -20.63 -10.80
CA SER A 44 -3.89 -21.30 -11.88
C SER A 44 -4.06 -22.82 -11.67
N SER A 45 -3.10 -23.48 -11.02
CA SER A 45 -3.14 -24.91 -10.77
C SER A 45 -3.99 -25.31 -9.56
N THR A 46 -3.95 -24.51 -8.49
CA THR A 46 -4.66 -24.78 -7.23
C THR A 46 -6.15 -24.48 -7.34
N ALA A 47 -6.52 -23.39 -8.03
CA ALA A 47 -7.91 -23.04 -8.27
C ALA A 47 -8.66 -24.12 -9.10
N ARG A 48 -7.98 -24.76 -10.05
CA ARG A 48 -8.53 -25.89 -10.81
C ARG A 48 -8.76 -27.14 -9.95
N SER A 49 -7.86 -27.42 -9.01
CA SER A 49 -7.97 -28.57 -8.10
C SER A 49 -9.11 -28.41 -7.09
N MET A 50 -9.37 -27.18 -6.60
CA MET A 50 -10.44 -26.91 -5.63
C MET A 50 -11.83 -26.90 -6.26
N ALA A 51 -11.96 -26.42 -7.48
CA ALA A 51 -13.23 -26.50 -8.23
C ALA A 51 -13.67 -27.95 -8.47
N LEU A 52 -12.74 -28.88 -8.63
CA LEU A 52 -13.00 -30.31 -8.77
C LEU A 52 -13.36 -31.01 -7.45
N ALA A 53 -13.00 -30.43 -6.30
CA ALA A 53 -13.26 -30.97 -4.97
C ALA A 53 -14.64 -30.57 -4.38
N GLY A 54 -15.43 -29.75 -5.08
CA GLY A 54 -16.78 -29.36 -4.63
C GLY A 54 -16.80 -28.50 -3.37
N ILE A 55 -15.71 -27.83 -3.04
CA ILE A 55 -15.63 -26.95 -1.87
C ILE A 55 -16.43 -25.67 -2.16
N ASN A 56 -17.56 -25.54 -1.51
CA ASN A 56 -18.41 -24.35 -1.56
C ASN A 56 -17.67 -23.22 -0.84
N ILE A 57 -17.04 -22.33 -1.62
CA ILE A 57 -16.50 -21.08 -1.08
C ILE A 57 -17.72 -20.24 -0.69
N ALA A 58 -17.89 -20.01 0.61
CA ALA A 58 -18.98 -19.19 1.12
C ALA A 58 -18.95 -17.83 0.40
N LYS A 59 -20.05 -17.49 -0.30
CA LYS A 59 -20.25 -16.19 -0.90
C LYS A 59 -20.02 -15.11 0.17
N PRO A 60 -19.26 -14.05 -0.11
CA PRO A 60 -19.19 -12.90 0.78
C PRO A 60 -20.63 -12.41 1.03
N THR A 61 -21.05 -12.45 2.27
CA THR A 61 -22.38 -11.99 2.68
C THR A 61 -22.46 -10.47 2.51
N GLU A 62 -23.60 -9.99 2.00
CA GLU A 62 -23.99 -8.61 1.66
C GLU A 62 -23.89 -7.56 2.83
N LYS A 63 -22.82 -7.58 3.63
CA LYS A 63 -22.59 -6.63 4.73
C LYS A 63 -21.68 -5.45 4.39
N THR A 64 -21.29 -5.28 3.13
CA THR A 64 -20.27 -4.30 2.73
C THR A 64 -20.80 -2.90 2.46
N ASP A 65 -22.12 -2.71 2.34
CA ASP A 65 -22.71 -1.43 1.89
C ASP A 65 -22.67 -0.31 2.93
N ASN A 66 -22.32 -0.58 4.20
CA ASN A 66 -22.35 0.37 5.30
C ASN A 66 -20.99 0.57 6.01
N VAL A 67 -19.87 0.16 5.42
CA VAL A 67 -18.55 0.39 6.04
C VAL A 67 -18.16 1.84 5.83
N ASN A 68 -17.94 2.56 6.95
CA ASN A 68 -17.36 3.91 6.92
C ASN A 68 -15.83 3.80 6.86
N TYR A 69 -15.25 3.91 5.66
CA TYR A 69 -13.80 3.78 5.46
C TYR A 69 -13.00 4.86 6.20
N THR A 70 -13.59 6.03 6.33
CA THR A 70 -12.92 7.24 6.86
C THR A 70 -13.24 7.52 8.32
N GLU A 71 -13.87 6.58 9.02
CA GLU A 71 -14.19 6.75 10.45
C GLU A 71 -12.93 7.10 11.26
N GLY A 72 -13.00 8.18 12.00
CA GLY A 72 -11.88 8.70 12.80
C GLY A 72 -10.80 9.45 12.02
N ILE A 73 -11.03 9.73 10.72
CA ILE A 73 -10.12 10.51 9.87
C ILE A 73 -10.81 11.80 9.45
N ASN A 74 -10.17 12.95 9.71
CA ASN A 74 -10.65 14.24 9.23
C ASN A 74 -10.24 14.45 7.77
N CYS A 75 -11.18 14.17 6.87
CA CYS A 75 -10.96 14.24 5.43
C CYS A 75 -12.26 14.58 4.69
N LYS A 76 -12.12 15.06 3.47
CA LYS A 76 -13.24 15.17 2.53
C LYS A 76 -13.15 14.07 1.47
N VAL A 77 -14.28 13.47 1.12
CA VAL A 77 -14.41 12.59 -0.05
C VAL A 77 -14.50 13.45 -1.29
N VAL A 78 -13.50 13.38 -2.16
CA VAL A 78 -13.44 14.17 -3.40
C VAL A 78 -14.03 13.44 -4.59
N LYS A 79 -14.03 12.11 -4.55
CA LYS A 79 -14.57 11.24 -5.60
C LYS A 79 -14.85 9.85 -5.05
N GLU A 80 -15.83 9.15 -5.60
CA GLU A 80 -16.03 7.71 -5.43
C GLU A 80 -15.87 7.00 -6.77
N THR A 81 -15.26 5.82 -6.74
CA THR A 81 -15.14 4.89 -7.87
C THR A 81 -15.57 3.51 -7.40
N THR A 82 -15.79 2.59 -8.33
CA THR A 82 -15.95 1.20 -7.98
C THR A 82 -14.58 0.53 -7.73
N ALA A 83 -14.58 -0.51 -6.91
CA ALA A 83 -13.38 -1.34 -6.71
C ALA A 83 -12.91 -1.95 -8.04
N ASP A 84 -13.85 -2.34 -8.92
CA ASP A 84 -13.52 -2.94 -10.21
C ASP A 84 -12.78 -1.96 -11.14
N GLU A 85 -13.22 -0.69 -11.22
CA GLU A 85 -12.50 0.36 -11.96
C GLU A 85 -11.10 0.63 -11.36
N THR A 86 -11.01 0.68 -10.02
CA THR A 86 -9.73 0.92 -9.34
C THR A 86 -8.77 -0.27 -9.49
N ASN A 87 -9.27 -1.50 -9.43
CA ASN A 87 -8.49 -2.70 -9.68
C ASN A 87 -7.98 -2.78 -11.12
N THR A 88 -8.79 -2.35 -12.09
CA THR A 88 -8.37 -2.23 -13.49
C THR A 88 -7.21 -1.25 -13.61
N TRP A 89 -7.30 -0.08 -12.98
CA TRP A 89 -6.21 0.89 -12.94
C TRP A 89 -4.92 0.29 -12.32
N TRP A 90 -5.04 -0.43 -11.19
CA TRP A 90 -3.89 -1.10 -10.56
C TRP A 90 -3.22 -2.11 -11.49
N LYS A 91 -4.02 -2.85 -12.26
CA LYS A 91 -3.51 -3.82 -13.23
C LYS A 91 -2.84 -3.16 -14.42
N GLU A 92 -3.48 -2.15 -15.02
CA GLU A 92 -3.02 -1.54 -16.28
C GLU A 92 -1.86 -0.57 -16.06
N GLU A 93 -1.93 0.28 -15.02
CA GLU A 93 -0.95 1.33 -14.78
C GLU A 93 0.20 0.88 -13.85
N MET A 94 -0.09 -0.02 -12.90
CA MET A 94 0.88 -0.43 -11.88
C MET A 94 1.35 -1.89 -12.05
N GLY A 95 0.75 -2.66 -12.95
CA GLY A 95 1.12 -4.04 -13.22
C GLY A 95 0.75 -5.03 -12.12
N TYR A 96 -0.28 -4.73 -11.34
CA TYR A 96 -0.77 -5.62 -10.28
C TYR A 96 -1.70 -6.67 -10.86
N ASP A 97 -1.30 -7.94 -10.87
CA ASP A 97 -2.15 -9.04 -11.31
C ASP A 97 -3.20 -9.42 -10.26
N ASN A 98 -2.89 -9.21 -8.97
CA ASN A 98 -3.81 -9.45 -7.87
C ASN A 98 -4.58 -8.17 -7.53
N PRO A 99 -5.91 -8.14 -7.77
CA PRO A 99 -6.71 -6.95 -7.53
C PRO A 99 -6.74 -6.61 -6.04
N PRO A 100 -6.29 -5.42 -5.63
CA PRO A 100 -6.14 -5.09 -4.21
C PRO A 100 -7.45 -4.80 -3.49
N TYR A 101 -8.49 -4.36 -4.21
CA TYR A 101 -9.77 -3.99 -3.63
C TYR A 101 -10.83 -5.05 -3.83
N LEU A 102 -11.67 -5.26 -2.81
CA LEU A 102 -12.79 -6.20 -2.84
C LEU A 102 -13.77 -5.84 -3.96
N PRO A 103 -14.00 -6.73 -4.96
CA PRO A 103 -14.91 -6.47 -6.06
C PRO A 103 -16.33 -6.11 -5.60
N LYS A 104 -17.04 -5.29 -6.40
CA LYS A 104 -18.39 -4.80 -6.13
C LYS A 104 -18.54 -3.92 -4.89
N THR A 105 -17.46 -3.41 -4.35
CA THR A 105 -17.45 -2.39 -3.30
C THR A 105 -17.07 -1.03 -3.86
N LYS A 106 -17.17 0.00 -3.03
CA LYS A 106 -16.74 1.37 -3.36
C LYS A 106 -15.27 1.57 -3.00
N VAL A 107 -14.63 2.48 -3.69
CA VAL A 107 -13.34 3.07 -3.32
C VAL A 107 -13.52 4.57 -3.25
N GLN A 108 -13.21 5.16 -2.11
CA GLN A 108 -13.29 6.60 -1.88
C GLN A 108 -11.94 7.24 -2.14
N HIS A 109 -11.91 8.27 -2.98
CA HIS A 109 -10.77 9.17 -3.09
C HIS A 109 -10.97 10.27 -2.06
N ILE A 110 -10.05 10.41 -1.16
CA ILE A 110 -10.12 11.36 -0.05
C ILE A 110 -8.95 12.33 -0.09
N GLU A 111 -9.15 13.51 0.50
CA GLU A 111 -8.12 14.49 0.75
C GLU A 111 -8.13 14.83 2.24
N LEU A 112 -6.98 14.70 2.91
CA LEU A 112 -6.85 14.95 4.33
C LEU A 112 -7.03 16.45 4.64
N GLU A 113 -7.83 16.77 5.65
CA GLU A 113 -8.07 18.15 6.10
C GLU A 113 -7.15 18.57 7.26
N GLU A 114 -6.38 17.63 7.81
CA GLU A 114 -5.34 17.86 8.82
C GLU A 114 -4.23 16.81 8.70
N ASP A 115 -3.09 17.05 9.35
CA ASP A 115 -2.02 16.07 9.46
C ASP A 115 -2.52 14.83 10.20
N THR A 116 -2.44 13.67 9.58
CA THR A 116 -3.07 12.45 10.07
C THR A 116 -2.06 11.33 10.20
N LYS A 117 -2.16 10.58 11.30
CA LYS A 117 -1.28 9.44 11.59
C LYS A 117 -1.91 8.14 11.12
N PHE A 118 -1.13 7.39 10.39
CA PHE A 118 -1.37 6.02 9.96
C PHE A 118 -0.25 5.12 10.45
N VAL A 119 -0.38 3.83 10.18
CA VAL A 119 0.69 2.86 10.34
C VAL A 119 0.91 2.12 9.02
N ARG A 120 2.13 1.65 8.82
CA ARG A 120 2.48 0.71 7.77
C ARG A 120 3.06 -0.54 8.41
N VAL A 121 2.66 -1.71 7.91
CA VAL A 121 3.20 -3.01 8.29
C VAL A 121 3.99 -3.61 7.12
N TYR A 122 5.03 -4.38 7.41
CA TYR A 122 5.91 -4.97 6.41
C TYR A 122 6.74 -6.12 7.00
N ASP A 123 7.29 -6.96 6.12
CA ASP A 123 8.09 -8.13 6.53
C ASP A 123 9.61 -7.83 6.63
N GLY A 124 10.06 -6.70 6.07
CA GLY A 124 11.46 -6.28 6.10
C GLY A 124 12.37 -7.01 5.10
N VAL A 125 11.85 -7.93 4.31
CA VAL A 125 12.58 -8.69 3.28
C VAL A 125 12.03 -8.38 1.89
N ASN A 126 10.74 -8.64 1.66
CA ASN A 126 10.05 -8.39 0.39
C ASN A 126 9.38 -7.02 0.36
N SER A 127 9.10 -6.48 1.52
CA SER A 127 8.53 -5.15 1.70
C SER A 127 9.28 -4.38 2.79
N GLY A 128 9.44 -3.10 2.60
CA GLY A 128 10.18 -2.21 3.51
C GLY A 128 9.30 -1.16 4.18
N MET A 129 9.97 -0.34 5.01
CA MET A 129 9.34 0.74 5.76
C MET A 129 8.64 1.75 4.84
N TYR A 130 9.24 2.07 3.69
CA TYR A 130 8.68 3.02 2.73
C TYR A 130 7.78 2.31 1.72
N GLY A 131 6.53 2.75 1.60
CA GLY A 131 5.58 2.13 0.66
C GLY A 131 4.27 2.89 0.55
N GLY A 132 3.47 2.54 -0.45
CA GLY A 132 2.24 3.26 -0.80
C GLY A 132 0.97 2.76 -0.11
N TRP A 133 1.05 1.80 0.81
CA TRP A 133 -0.09 1.23 1.51
C TRP A 133 0.03 1.48 2.99
N VAL A 134 -1.02 2.06 3.58
CA VAL A 134 -1.11 2.36 5.01
C VAL A 134 -2.49 1.97 5.55
N MET A 135 -2.60 1.88 6.87
CA MET A 135 -3.84 1.53 7.58
C MET A 135 -3.96 2.34 8.86
N LYS A 136 -5.15 2.39 9.44
CA LYS A 136 -5.34 3.02 10.75
C LYS A 136 -4.66 2.19 11.83
N ALA A 137 -4.07 2.85 12.82
CA ALA A 137 -3.44 2.16 13.95
C ALA A 137 -4.45 1.28 14.70
N SER A 138 -5.69 1.75 14.88
CA SER A 138 -6.78 1.00 15.50
C SER A 138 -7.17 -0.29 14.77
N ASP A 139 -6.87 -0.38 13.48
CA ASP A 139 -7.20 -1.55 12.67
C ASP A 139 -6.21 -2.71 12.82
N VAL A 140 -5.04 -2.44 13.39
CA VAL A 140 -3.99 -3.43 13.67
C VAL A 140 -3.69 -3.62 15.16
N GLU A 141 -4.22 -2.76 16.00
CA GLU A 141 -4.02 -2.81 17.45
C GLU A 141 -4.58 -4.13 18.02
N GLY A 142 -3.78 -4.83 18.83
CA GLY A 142 -4.16 -6.11 19.45
C GLY A 142 -4.20 -7.30 18.51
N LEU A 143 -3.80 -7.15 17.24
CA LEU A 143 -3.73 -8.25 16.29
C LEU A 143 -2.31 -8.84 16.23
N THR A 144 -2.24 -10.15 16.11
CA THR A 144 -1.01 -10.87 15.80
C THR A 144 -0.56 -10.60 14.35
N PRO A 145 0.72 -10.83 13.99
CA PRO A 145 1.19 -10.73 12.62
C PRO A 145 0.35 -11.51 11.61
N LYS A 146 -0.12 -12.70 12.01
CA LYS A 146 -0.91 -13.57 11.15
C LYS A 146 -2.34 -13.03 10.92
N GLU A 147 -2.96 -12.46 11.96
CA GLU A 147 -4.28 -11.83 11.85
C GLU A 147 -4.21 -10.56 11.01
N ILE A 148 -3.11 -9.78 11.11
CA ILE A 148 -2.87 -8.62 10.24
C ILE A 148 -2.73 -9.08 8.78
N GLN A 149 -1.94 -10.13 8.53
CA GLN A 149 -1.81 -10.70 7.20
C GLN A 149 -3.17 -11.10 6.63
N ASP A 150 -3.97 -11.82 7.40
CA ASP A 150 -5.28 -12.31 6.99
C ASP A 150 -6.26 -11.16 6.68
N LYS A 151 -6.36 -10.19 7.61
CA LYS A 151 -7.27 -9.03 7.50
C LYS A 151 -6.96 -8.13 6.31
N PHE A 152 -5.68 -7.96 5.97
CA PHE A 152 -5.26 -7.07 4.89
C PHE A 152 -4.78 -7.82 3.64
N ALA A 153 -4.95 -9.14 3.60
CA ALA A 153 -4.51 -10.01 2.51
C ALA A 153 -3.09 -9.68 2.05
N LEU A 154 -2.14 -9.70 3.00
CA LEU A 154 -0.75 -9.38 2.70
C LEU A 154 -0.01 -10.60 2.13
N PRO A 155 0.88 -10.42 1.13
CA PRO A 155 1.60 -11.53 0.50
C PRO A 155 2.52 -12.27 1.47
N GLN A 156 3.01 -11.57 2.49
CA GLN A 156 3.89 -12.11 3.54
C GLN A 156 3.36 -11.71 4.91
N THR A 157 3.60 -12.57 5.92
CA THR A 157 3.31 -12.22 7.31
C THR A 157 4.21 -11.07 7.74
N PRO A 158 3.64 -9.91 8.12
CA PRO A 158 4.45 -8.77 8.55
C PRO A 158 5.07 -9.06 9.91
N CYS A 159 6.29 -8.58 10.14
CA CYS A 159 6.93 -8.67 11.46
C CYS A 159 7.28 -7.30 12.05
N LYS A 160 7.14 -6.25 11.25
CA LYS A 160 7.47 -4.87 11.63
C LYS A 160 6.32 -3.92 11.28
N MET A 161 6.24 -2.85 12.04
CA MET A 161 5.40 -1.71 11.72
C MET A 161 6.16 -0.39 11.95
N CYS A 162 5.72 0.67 11.28
CA CYS A 162 6.16 2.02 11.53
C CYS A 162 4.97 2.98 11.53
N ASP A 163 5.16 4.14 12.16
CA ASP A 163 4.21 5.25 12.07
C ASP A 163 4.42 5.98 10.76
N VAL A 164 3.33 6.48 10.18
CA VAL A 164 3.33 7.28 8.95
C VAL A 164 2.48 8.51 9.20
N THR A 165 3.09 9.70 9.19
CA THR A 165 2.35 10.95 9.24
C THR A 165 2.16 11.48 7.84
N LEU A 166 0.91 11.61 7.41
CA LEU A 166 0.52 12.22 6.15
C LEU A 166 0.03 13.63 6.39
N GLN A 167 0.54 14.59 5.63
CA GLN A 167 0.22 15.99 5.77
C GLN A 167 -1.17 16.31 5.24
N LYS A 168 -1.78 17.37 5.80
CA LYS A 168 -2.98 18.00 5.26
C LYS A 168 -2.85 18.21 3.74
N GLY A 169 -3.93 17.93 3.02
CA GLY A 169 -3.98 18.01 1.55
C GLY A 169 -3.47 16.76 0.84
N THR A 170 -2.94 15.76 1.56
CA THR A 170 -2.59 14.48 0.96
C THR A 170 -3.83 13.81 0.39
N GLN A 171 -3.76 13.42 -0.88
CA GLN A 171 -4.81 12.66 -1.55
C GLN A 171 -4.46 11.18 -1.55
N MET A 172 -5.46 10.35 -1.26
CA MET A 172 -5.31 8.90 -1.19
C MET A 172 -6.64 8.21 -1.48
N ARG A 173 -6.62 6.90 -1.66
CA ARG A 173 -7.82 6.09 -1.82
C ARG A 173 -8.04 5.23 -0.58
N ALA A 174 -9.29 5.05 -0.19
CA ALA A 174 -9.74 4.18 0.90
C ALA A 174 -10.71 3.14 0.37
N GLY A 175 -10.55 1.88 0.78
CA GLY A 175 -11.46 0.80 0.38
C GLY A 175 -11.15 -0.50 1.10
N LEU A 176 -11.98 -1.50 0.90
CA LEU A 176 -11.82 -2.82 1.50
C LEU A 176 -10.77 -3.65 0.74
N CYS A 177 -9.88 -4.29 1.49
CA CYS A 177 -8.94 -5.27 0.95
C CYS A 177 -9.69 -6.45 0.32
N ASN A 178 -9.23 -6.87 -0.84
CA ASN A 178 -9.72 -8.08 -1.48
C ASN A 178 -9.29 -9.33 -0.72
N GLN A 179 -10.07 -10.40 -0.83
CA GLN A 179 -9.63 -11.74 -0.44
C GLN A 179 -8.68 -12.28 -1.52
N LEU A 180 -7.49 -12.72 -1.12
CA LEU A 180 -6.49 -13.29 -2.02
C LEU A 180 -6.03 -14.64 -1.49
N GLU A 181 -6.10 -15.66 -2.36
CA GLU A 181 -5.71 -17.02 -1.98
C GLU A 181 -4.23 -17.08 -1.56
N GLY A 182 -3.95 -17.68 -0.42
CA GLY A 182 -2.61 -17.77 0.15
C GLY A 182 -2.12 -16.50 0.86
N TRP A 183 -2.86 -15.37 0.72
CA TRP A 183 -2.52 -14.10 1.38
C TRP A 183 -3.42 -13.83 2.59
N GLY A 184 -4.74 -13.95 2.43
CA GLY A 184 -5.69 -13.73 3.51
C GLY A 184 -7.12 -13.50 3.05
N ASN A 185 -8.03 -13.44 4.03
CA ASN A 185 -9.46 -13.24 3.80
C ASN A 185 -9.82 -11.81 3.40
N GLY A 186 -8.94 -10.85 3.65
CA GLY A 186 -9.20 -9.45 3.33
C GLY A 186 -10.28 -8.83 4.24
N GLY A 187 -10.97 -7.81 3.72
CA GLY A 187 -12.06 -7.12 4.41
C GLY A 187 -11.60 -5.99 5.35
N GLY A 188 -10.31 -5.84 5.60
CA GLY A 188 -9.77 -4.68 6.29
C GLY A 188 -9.84 -3.42 5.41
N VAL A 189 -10.01 -2.25 6.05
CA VAL A 189 -9.93 -0.97 5.32
C VAL A 189 -8.46 -0.61 5.11
N GLN A 190 -8.07 -0.48 3.86
CA GLN A 190 -6.72 -0.06 3.46
C GLN A 190 -6.76 1.29 2.77
N PHE A 191 -5.63 2.00 2.87
CA PHE A 191 -5.42 3.28 2.21
C PHE A 191 -4.23 3.18 1.27
N ASP A 192 -4.43 3.59 0.01
CA ASP A 192 -3.34 3.63 -0.96
C ASP A 192 -2.99 5.07 -1.35
N LEU A 193 -1.71 5.35 -1.45
CA LEU A 193 -1.16 6.65 -1.80
C LEU A 193 -1.07 6.87 -3.31
N MET A 194 -1.76 6.07 -4.11
CA MET A 194 -1.83 6.19 -5.59
C MET A 194 -0.45 6.26 -6.25
N GLY A 195 0.51 5.49 -5.75
CA GLY A 195 1.90 5.48 -6.23
C GLY A 195 2.74 6.68 -5.79
N GLN A 196 2.19 7.59 -4.99
CA GLN A 196 2.94 8.72 -4.45
C GLN A 196 3.91 8.26 -3.35
N ARG A 197 5.05 8.95 -3.27
CA ARG A 197 6.03 8.80 -2.19
C ARG A 197 5.94 10.01 -1.27
N VAL A 198 4.96 9.99 -0.39
CA VAL A 198 4.66 11.06 0.56
C VAL A 198 4.54 10.49 1.97
N GLY A 199 4.72 11.34 2.97
CA GLY A 199 4.59 11.01 4.39
C GLY A 199 5.93 10.91 5.12
N ASP A 200 5.87 11.15 6.42
CA ASP A 200 6.98 11.00 7.35
C ASP A 200 6.88 9.63 8.01
N PHE A 201 7.82 8.73 7.67
CA PHE A 201 7.90 7.37 8.18
C PHE A 201 8.89 7.31 9.34
N GLY A 202 8.47 6.77 10.48
CA GLY A 202 9.32 6.66 11.66
C GLY A 202 8.81 5.65 12.69
N ASN A 203 9.49 5.57 13.84
CA ASN A 203 9.12 4.70 14.93
C ASN A 203 8.97 3.22 14.52
N GLU A 204 9.95 2.71 13.75
CA GLU A 204 9.98 1.29 13.42
C GLU A 204 10.00 0.44 14.69
N ARG A 205 9.12 -0.55 14.74
CA ARG A 205 9.01 -1.49 15.86
C ARG A 205 8.53 -2.86 15.40
N PRO A 206 8.87 -3.94 16.13
CA PRO A 206 8.30 -5.24 15.86
C PRO A 206 6.78 -5.24 16.14
N ILE A 207 6.05 -6.06 15.40
CA ILE A 207 4.65 -6.38 15.72
C ILE A 207 4.69 -7.46 16.80
N PRO A 208 4.01 -7.27 17.95
CA PRO A 208 3.98 -8.27 19.00
C PRO A 208 3.34 -9.57 18.51
N ASP A 209 3.97 -10.68 18.82
CA ASP A 209 3.38 -12.02 18.68
C ASP A 209 2.75 -12.34 20.04
N ILE A 210 1.45 -12.00 20.19
CA ILE A 210 0.72 -12.03 21.46
C ILE A 210 0.20 -13.44 21.72
#